data_5e7b72bf34127d262c5659613c0b9186
#
_entry.id   5e7b72bf34127d262c5659613c0b9186
#
_cell.length_a   1.000
_cell.length_b   1.000
_cell.length_c   1.000
_cell.angle_alpha   90.00
_cell.angle_beta   90.00
_cell.angle_gamma   90.00
#
_symmetry.space_group_name_H-M   'P 1'
#
loop_
_entity.id
_entity.type
_entity.pdbx_description
1 polymer ?
#
loop_
_entity_poly.entity_id
_entity_poly.type
_entity_poly.pdbx_seq_one_letter_code
_entity_poly.pdbx_strand_id
1 'polypeptide(L)'
;DEIAEVTQDELSRASLLKTPQQVLAVFRQPEYILNTSILRNSLCLALDDVQDPGNLGTIIRLADWFGIEHIICSSNTVDVYNPKTVQATMGGIARVKTYYTPLPDLIRSLGDIPVYGTFLDGKNIYGQPLSRNGLIVMGNEGNGISKEVEALINQKLYIPNYPQERETSESLNVAIATAIVCAEFRRQAASL
;
A
#
# COMPACT_ATOMS: atom_id res chain seq x y z
N ASP A 1 -18.89 -25.73 3.62
CA ASP A 1 -17.44 -25.78 3.89
C ASP A 1 -17.07 -27.24 4.10
N GLU A 2 -15.99 -27.68 3.46
CA GLU A 2 -15.46 -29.03 3.59
C GLU A 2 -14.28 -29.00 4.56
N ILE A 3 -14.24 -29.92 5.51
CA ILE A 3 -13.16 -30.06 6.49
C ILE A 3 -12.58 -31.45 6.31
N ALA A 4 -11.27 -31.54 6.10
CA ALA A 4 -10.53 -32.80 6.04
C ALA A 4 -9.50 -32.84 7.16
N GLU A 5 -9.54 -33.93 7.97
CA GLU A 5 -8.44 -34.24 8.89
C GLU A 5 -7.31 -34.89 8.12
N VAL A 6 -6.11 -34.39 8.32
CA VAL A 6 -4.90 -34.84 7.62
C VAL A 6 -3.75 -35.03 8.62
N THR A 7 -2.78 -35.84 8.25
CA THR A 7 -1.54 -35.97 9.03
C THR A 7 -0.63 -34.73 8.86
N GLN A 8 0.31 -34.54 9.78
CA GLN A 8 1.30 -33.47 9.68
C GLN A 8 2.15 -33.58 8.40
N ASP A 9 2.41 -34.79 7.92
CA ASP A 9 3.17 -35.03 6.69
C ASP A 9 2.38 -34.59 5.44
N GLU A 10 1.10 -34.90 5.38
CA GLU A 10 0.21 -34.45 4.29
C GLU A 10 0.04 -32.93 4.30
N LEU A 11 -0.14 -32.32 5.48
CA LEU A 11 -0.23 -30.89 5.63
C LEU A 11 1.07 -30.18 5.18
N SER A 12 2.22 -30.77 5.52
CA SER A 12 3.54 -30.25 5.13
C SER A 12 3.75 -30.28 3.62
N ARG A 13 3.23 -31.31 2.93
CA ARG A 13 3.29 -31.41 1.46
C ARG A 13 2.35 -30.44 0.76
N ALA A 14 1.22 -30.10 1.37
CA ALA A 14 0.25 -29.17 0.83
C ALA A 14 0.62 -27.70 1.11
N SER A 15 1.37 -27.44 2.18
CA SER A 15 1.72 -26.07 2.61
C SER A 15 2.88 -25.48 1.80
N LEU A 16 2.78 -24.19 1.51
CA LEU A 16 3.88 -23.40 0.93
C LEU A 16 4.82 -22.82 1.99
N LEU A 17 4.54 -23.02 3.27
CA LEU A 17 5.36 -22.53 4.38
C LEU A 17 6.51 -23.50 4.69
N LYS A 18 7.68 -22.97 5.00
CA LYS A 18 8.83 -23.76 5.48
C LYS A 18 8.52 -24.51 6.78
N THR A 19 7.73 -23.90 7.65
CA THR A 19 7.24 -24.46 8.90
C THR A 19 5.72 -24.37 8.91
N PRO A 20 5.02 -25.39 8.41
CA PRO A 20 3.57 -25.42 8.36
C PRO A 20 2.95 -25.36 9.75
N GLN A 21 1.85 -24.63 9.86
CA GLN A 21 1.01 -24.63 11.06
C GLN A 21 0.09 -25.87 11.05
N GLN A 22 -0.78 -25.99 12.05
CA GLN A 22 -1.69 -27.12 12.20
C GLN A 22 -2.96 -27.03 11.35
N VAL A 23 -3.12 -25.96 10.58
CA VAL A 23 -4.29 -25.69 9.74
C VAL A 23 -3.84 -25.11 8.42
N LEU A 24 -4.45 -25.58 7.32
CA LEU A 24 -4.38 -24.96 6.01
C LEU A 24 -5.81 -24.70 5.54
N ALA A 25 -6.09 -23.50 5.08
CA ALA A 25 -7.40 -23.12 4.56
C ALA A 25 -7.30 -22.58 3.13
N VAL A 26 -8.23 -23.00 2.29
CA VAL A 26 -8.35 -22.52 0.90
C VAL A 26 -9.60 -21.65 0.81
N PHE A 27 -9.41 -20.42 0.33
CA PHE A 27 -10.48 -19.44 0.14
C PHE A 27 -10.65 -19.10 -1.33
N ARG A 28 -11.87 -18.75 -1.73
CA ARG A 28 -12.08 -18.09 -3.02
C ARG A 28 -11.48 -16.70 -2.96
N GLN A 29 -10.77 -16.31 -4.01
CA GLN A 29 -10.27 -14.94 -4.15
C GLN A 29 -11.46 -14.00 -4.40
N PRO A 30 -11.64 -12.94 -3.61
CA PRO A 30 -12.66 -11.95 -3.87
C PRO A 30 -12.29 -11.11 -5.10
N GLU A 31 -13.28 -10.79 -5.91
CA GLU A 31 -13.16 -9.84 -7.01
C GLU A 31 -13.79 -8.51 -6.59
N TYR A 32 -13.00 -7.43 -6.69
CA TYR A 32 -13.45 -6.09 -6.35
C TYR A 32 -13.49 -5.20 -7.59
N ILE A 33 -14.60 -4.49 -7.78
CA ILE A 33 -14.72 -3.47 -8.82
C ILE A 33 -14.39 -2.11 -8.20
N LEU A 34 -13.37 -1.44 -8.74
CA LEU A 34 -12.98 -0.11 -8.28
C LEU A 34 -14.02 0.93 -8.70
N ASN A 35 -14.64 1.57 -7.71
CA ASN A 35 -15.46 2.75 -7.93
C ASN A 35 -14.67 3.99 -7.52
N THR A 36 -14.31 4.84 -8.47
CA THR A 36 -13.49 6.03 -8.25
C THR A 36 -14.13 7.07 -7.32
N SER A 37 -15.45 7.01 -7.12
CA SER A 37 -16.14 7.89 -6.15
C SER A 37 -15.64 7.69 -4.71
N ILE A 38 -15.04 6.55 -4.39
CA ILE A 38 -14.45 6.25 -3.08
C ILE A 38 -13.37 7.28 -2.74
N LEU A 39 -12.55 7.69 -3.72
CA LEU A 39 -11.46 8.64 -3.51
C LEU A 39 -11.93 10.06 -3.15
N ARG A 40 -13.19 10.40 -3.42
CA ARG A 40 -13.78 11.68 -2.99
C ARG A 40 -14.10 11.71 -1.51
N ASN A 41 -14.31 10.55 -0.90
CA ASN A 41 -14.81 10.42 0.47
C ASN A 41 -13.82 9.75 1.42
N SER A 42 -12.80 9.08 0.87
CA SER A 42 -11.85 8.27 1.65
C SER A 42 -10.42 8.52 1.20
N LEU A 43 -9.50 8.36 2.12
CA LEU A 43 -8.07 8.30 1.83
C LEU A 43 -7.73 6.91 1.34
N CYS A 44 -7.08 6.82 0.17
CA CYS A 44 -6.66 5.57 -0.46
C CYS A 44 -5.15 5.57 -0.70
N LEU A 45 -4.55 4.39 -0.83
CA LEU A 45 -3.17 4.23 -1.26
C LEU A 45 -3.13 3.83 -2.74
N ALA A 46 -2.12 4.32 -3.46
CA ALA A 46 -1.71 3.79 -4.76
C ALA A 46 -0.27 3.29 -4.67
N LEU A 47 0.00 2.13 -5.26
CA LEU A 47 1.32 1.51 -5.27
C LEU A 47 1.80 1.40 -6.71
N ASP A 48 2.83 2.18 -7.02
CA ASP A 48 3.41 2.26 -8.36
C ASP A 48 4.63 1.34 -8.42
N ASP A 49 4.42 0.14 -8.98
CA ASP A 49 5.47 -0.86 -9.23
C ASP A 49 6.17 -1.37 -7.96
N VAL A 50 5.45 -1.53 -6.85
CA VAL A 50 5.97 -2.18 -5.64
C VAL A 50 6.12 -3.68 -5.90
N GLN A 51 7.37 -4.19 -5.91
CA GLN A 51 7.68 -5.55 -6.36
C GLN A 51 8.01 -6.53 -5.23
N ASP A 52 8.45 -6.06 -4.06
CA ASP A 52 8.70 -6.96 -2.93
C ASP A 52 7.39 -7.37 -2.24
N PRO A 53 7.07 -8.69 -2.22
CA PRO A 53 5.84 -9.18 -1.60
C PRO A 53 5.78 -8.93 -0.09
N GLY A 54 6.91 -8.82 0.59
CA GLY A 54 6.98 -8.46 2.01
C GLY A 54 6.58 -7.02 2.24
N ASN A 55 7.03 -6.09 1.36
CA ASN A 55 6.63 -4.69 1.41
C ASN A 55 5.14 -4.54 1.13
N LEU A 56 4.62 -5.18 0.07
CA LEU A 56 3.18 -5.13 -0.22
C LEU A 56 2.34 -5.64 0.96
N GLY A 57 2.69 -6.79 1.53
CA GLY A 57 1.97 -7.32 2.68
C GLY A 57 2.04 -6.42 3.91
N THR A 58 3.20 -5.81 4.17
CA THR A 58 3.38 -4.84 5.25
C THR A 58 2.53 -3.59 5.01
N ILE A 59 2.48 -3.08 3.77
CA ILE A 59 1.65 -1.92 3.41
C ILE A 59 0.16 -2.23 3.59
N ILE A 60 -0.30 -3.42 3.22
CA ILE A 60 -1.69 -3.85 3.47
C ILE A 60 -1.99 -3.85 4.97
N ARG A 61 -1.09 -4.37 5.79
CA ARG A 61 -1.22 -4.34 7.25
C ARG A 61 -1.25 -2.92 7.81
N LEU A 62 -0.45 -2.01 7.28
CA LEU A 62 -0.46 -0.59 7.65
C LEU A 62 -1.76 0.09 7.24
N ALA A 63 -2.26 -0.20 6.04
CA ALA A 63 -3.54 0.31 5.57
C ALA A 63 -4.69 -0.10 6.50
N ASP A 64 -4.74 -1.37 6.88
CA ASP A 64 -5.69 -1.89 7.88
C ASP A 64 -5.57 -1.13 9.22
N TRP A 65 -4.35 -0.95 9.71
CA TRP A 65 -4.09 -0.25 10.98
C TRP A 65 -4.54 1.21 10.96
N PHE A 66 -4.33 1.90 9.84
CA PHE A 66 -4.69 3.30 9.68
C PHE A 66 -6.09 3.52 9.10
N GLY A 67 -6.93 2.47 9.00
CA GLY A 67 -8.29 2.56 8.47
C GLY A 67 -8.34 3.03 7.01
N ILE A 68 -7.39 2.59 6.19
CA ILE A 68 -7.38 2.77 4.74
C ILE A 68 -7.85 1.46 4.10
N GLU A 69 -9.09 1.46 3.62
CA GLU A 69 -9.75 0.24 3.13
C GLU A 69 -9.40 -0.12 1.68
N HIS A 70 -8.77 0.80 0.94
CA HIS A 70 -8.57 0.66 -0.50
C HIS A 70 -7.11 0.92 -0.90
N ILE A 71 -6.51 -0.07 -1.55
CA ILE A 71 -5.17 0.02 -2.17
C ILE A 71 -5.33 -0.22 -3.66
N ILE A 72 -4.80 0.69 -4.48
CA ILE A 72 -4.79 0.60 -5.93
C ILE A 72 -3.36 0.34 -6.40
N CYS A 73 -3.12 -0.81 -6.98
CA CYS A 73 -1.82 -1.22 -7.48
C CYS A 73 -1.71 -0.97 -8.98
N SER A 74 -0.53 -0.55 -9.44
CA SER A 74 -0.19 -0.62 -10.86
C SER A 74 -0.16 -2.08 -11.34
N SER A 75 -0.26 -2.29 -12.65
CA SER A 75 -0.27 -3.64 -13.23
C SER A 75 1.00 -4.44 -12.97
N ASN A 76 2.11 -3.78 -12.69
CA ASN A 76 3.41 -4.42 -12.42
C ASN A 76 3.66 -4.65 -10.92
N THR A 77 2.81 -4.14 -10.04
CA THR A 77 2.91 -4.42 -8.60
C THR A 77 2.74 -5.92 -8.35
N VAL A 78 3.52 -6.46 -7.44
CA VAL A 78 3.47 -7.90 -7.09
C VAL A 78 2.05 -8.33 -6.69
N ASP A 79 1.71 -9.56 -7.01
CA ASP A 79 0.38 -10.13 -6.72
C ASP A 79 0.09 -10.15 -5.21
N VAL A 80 -1.06 -9.60 -4.83
CA VAL A 80 -1.54 -9.60 -3.44
C VAL A 80 -1.72 -11.02 -2.88
N TYR A 81 -2.01 -11.99 -3.75
CA TYR A 81 -2.16 -13.40 -3.37
C TYR A 81 -0.86 -14.20 -3.41
N ASN A 82 0.28 -13.55 -3.69
CA ASN A 82 1.56 -14.19 -3.49
C ASN A 82 1.66 -14.71 -2.04
N PRO A 83 2.07 -15.97 -1.78
CA PRO A 83 2.09 -16.54 -0.43
C PRO A 83 2.86 -15.71 0.60
N LYS A 84 3.96 -15.08 0.19
CA LYS A 84 4.76 -14.20 1.06
C LYS A 84 4.00 -12.91 1.37
N THR A 85 3.26 -12.36 0.41
CA THR A 85 2.40 -11.19 0.63
C THR A 85 1.30 -11.55 1.63
N VAL A 86 0.55 -12.62 1.37
CA VAL A 86 -0.54 -13.09 2.25
C VAL A 86 -0.04 -13.25 3.68
N GLN A 87 1.11 -13.91 3.87
CA GLN A 87 1.71 -14.09 5.19
C GLN A 87 2.05 -12.76 5.86
N ALA A 88 2.63 -11.81 5.14
CA ALA A 88 3.07 -10.52 5.67
C ALA A 88 1.89 -9.60 6.03
N THR A 89 0.69 -9.79 5.45
CA THR A 89 -0.50 -9.00 5.80
C THR A 89 -1.00 -9.24 7.21
N MET A 90 -0.64 -10.37 7.83
CA MET A 90 -1.13 -10.77 9.17
C MET A 90 -2.67 -10.71 9.27
N GLY A 91 -3.36 -11.13 8.22
CA GLY A 91 -4.82 -11.12 8.12
C GLY A 91 -5.45 -9.81 7.62
N GLY A 92 -4.69 -8.74 7.43
CA GLY A 92 -5.16 -7.47 6.88
C GLY A 92 -5.80 -7.59 5.50
N ILE A 93 -5.37 -8.59 4.71
CA ILE A 93 -5.92 -8.90 3.36
C ILE A 93 -7.44 -9.15 3.37
N ALA A 94 -8.02 -9.56 4.50
CA ALA A 94 -9.46 -9.78 4.60
C ALA A 94 -10.27 -8.48 4.78
N ARG A 95 -9.62 -7.36 5.12
CA ARG A 95 -10.26 -6.07 5.42
C ARG A 95 -9.89 -4.97 4.43
N VAL A 96 -8.73 -5.10 3.77
CA VAL A 96 -8.24 -4.13 2.79
C VAL A 96 -8.48 -4.67 1.38
N LYS A 97 -9.20 -3.91 0.58
CA LYS A 97 -9.50 -4.24 -0.82
C LYS A 97 -8.36 -3.77 -1.71
N THR A 98 -7.82 -4.67 -2.50
CA THR A 98 -6.73 -4.39 -3.44
C THR A 98 -7.24 -4.47 -4.86
N TYR A 99 -6.89 -3.48 -5.69
CA TYR A 99 -7.27 -3.35 -7.09
C TYR A 99 -6.02 -3.24 -7.95
N TYR A 100 -6.06 -3.75 -9.17
CA TYR A 100 -4.99 -3.60 -10.15
C TYR A 100 -5.52 -2.84 -11.37
N THR A 101 -4.87 -1.71 -11.71
CA THR A 101 -5.27 -0.87 -12.84
C THR A 101 -4.09 0.00 -13.30
N PRO A 102 -4.06 0.47 -14.56
CA PRO A 102 -3.11 1.49 -14.99
C PRO A 102 -3.31 2.77 -14.19
N LEU A 103 -2.35 3.10 -13.31
CA LEU A 103 -2.44 4.27 -12.41
C LEU A 103 -2.55 5.60 -13.17
N PRO A 104 -1.83 5.82 -14.30
CA PRO A 104 -1.97 7.08 -15.03
C PRO A 104 -3.39 7.35 -15.50
N ASP A 105 -4.09 6.34 -16.00
CA ASP A 105 -5.47 6.50 -16.49
C ASP A 105 -6.44 6.76 -15.34
N LEU A 106 -6.25 6.04 -14.23
CA LEU A 106 -7.01 6.30 -13.02
C LEU A 106 -6.83 7.76 -12.57
N ILE A 107 -5.58 8.21 -12.39
CA ILE A 107 -5.27 9.54 -11.84
C ILE A 107 -5.82 10.64 -12.76
N ARG A 108 -5.71 10.51 -14.08
CA ARG A 108 -6.32 11.45 -15.04
C ARG A 108 -7.84 11.57 -14.86
N SER A 109 -8.51 10.50 -14.45
CA SER A 109 -9.96 10.48 -14.24
C SER A 109 -10.42 11.14 -12.94
N LEU A 110 -9.52 11.43 -11.99
CA LEU A 110 -9.86 11.93 -10.66
C LEU A 110 -10.24 13.42 -10.61
N GLY A 111 -9.82 14.21 -11.61
CA GLY A 111 -10.11 15.65 -11.68
C GLY A 111 -9.42 16.41 -10.55
N ASP A 112 -10.21 17.02 -9.66
CA ASP A 112 -9.78 17.87 -8.54
C ASP A 112 -9.45 17.12 -7.24
N ILE A 113 -9.51 15.79 -7.24
CA ILE A 113 -9.18 14.98 -6.07
C ILE A 113 -7.67 15.14 -5.76
N PRO A 114 -7.28 15.36 -4.48
CA PRO A 114 -5.89 15.46 -4.11
C PRO A 114 -5.13 14.15 -4.38
N VAL A 115 -4.00 14.27 -5.09
CA VAL A 115 -3.07 13.17 -5.37
C VAL A 115 -1.71 13.54 -4.80
N TYR A 116 -1.32 12.83 -3.74
CA TYR A 116 -0.06 13.02 -3.03
C TYR A 116 0.97 12.00 -3.49
N GLY A 117 2.23 12.39 -3.56
CA GLY A 117 3.33 11.46 -3.76
C GLY A 117 4.55 11.87 -2.93
N THR A 118 5.38 10.90 -2.56
CA THR A 118 6.59 11.16 -1.78
C THR A 118 7.82 11.30 -2.67
N PHE A 119 8.50 12.43 -2.53
CA PHE A 119 9.68 12.80 -3.32
C PHE A 119 10.73 13.51 -2.47
N LEU A 120 12.00 13.44 -2.89
CA LEU A 120 13.08 14.15 -2.23
C LEU A 120 12.99 15.67 -2.44
N ASP A 121 12.42 16.12 -3.57
CA ASP A 121 12.16 17.51 -3.91
C ASP A 121 10.77 18.02 -3.47
N GLY A 122 10.08 17.23 -2.67
CA GLY A 122 8.75 17.56 -2.13
C GLY A 122 8.79 18.57 -0.99
N LYS A 123 7.61 19.02 -0.55
CA LYS A 123 7.46 19.88 0.62
C LYS A 123 7.41 19.04 1.89
N ASN A 124 8.03 19.53 2.97
CA ASN A 124 8.03 18.87 4.27
C ASN A 124 6.59 18.52 4.70
N ILE A 125 6.32 17.22 4.85
CA ILE A 125 4.98 16.70 5.16
C ILE A 125 4.38 17.28 6.44
N TYR A 126 5.21 17.57 7.44
CA TYR A 126 4.74 18.07 8.74
C TYR A 126 4.25 19.52 8.70
N GLY A 127 4.57 20.26 7.65
CA GLY A 127 4.14 21.64 7.45
C GLY A 127 3.06 21.83 6.39
N GLN A 128 2.52 20.73 5.80
CA GLN A 128 1.51 20.82 4.76
C GLN A 128 0.11 20.49 5.30
N PRO A 129 -0.95 21.18 4.84
CA PRO A 129 -2.31 20.74 5.10
C PRO A 129 -2.59 19.45 4.33
N LEU A 130 -2.99 18.40 5.04
CA LEU A 130 -3.28 17.09 4.46
C LEU A 130 -4.78 16.81 4.48
N SER A 131 -5.33 16.38 3.34
CA SER A 131 -6.75 16.10 3.20
C SER A 131 -7.13 14.77 3.88
N ARG A 132 -8.39 14.65 4.29
CA ARG A 132 -8.97 13.39 4.82
C ARG A 132 -9.31 12.39 3.72
N ASN A 133 -9.31 12.82 2.46
CA ASN A 133 -9.63 12.03 1.27
C ASN A 133 -8.57 12.23 0.20
N GLY A 134 -8.58 11.39 -0.82
CA GLY A 134 -7.65 11.46 -1.94
C GLY A 134 -6.76 10.24 -2.07
N LEU A 135 -5.71 10.35 -2.87
CA LEU A 135 -4.82 9.27 -3.22
C LEU A 135 -3.39 9.56 -2.76
N ILE A 136 -2.81 8.68 -1.97
CA ILE A 136 -1.38 8.71 -1.62
C ILE A 136 -0.66 7.72 -2.50
N VAL A 137 0.26 8.17 -3.33
CA VAL A 137 1.08 7.34 -4.22
C VAL A 137 2.41 7.04 -3.57
N MET A 138 2.74 5.74 -3.49
CA MET A 138 4.04 5.22 -3.05
C MET A 138 4.68 4.50 -4.23
N GLY A 139 5.96 4.73 -4.44
CA GLY A 139 6.68 4.21 -5.60
C GLY A 139 7.46 2.93 -5.34
N ASN A 140 8.09 2.44 -6.40
CA ASN A 140 9.01 1.31 -6.40
C ASN A 140 10.19 1.52 -5.45
N GLU A 141 10.71 0.44 -4.87
CA GLU A 141 11.79 0.45 -3.88
C GLU A 141 13.11 1.04 -4.43
N GLY A 142 13.40 0.81 -5.71
CA GLY A 142 14.63 1.28 -6.33
C GLY A 142 14.46 2.53 -7.20
N ASN A 143 13.35 2.64 -7.90
CA ASN A 143 13.11 3.65 -8.92
C ASN A 143 12.19 4.80 -8.45
N GLY A 144 11.54 4.63 -7.29
CA GLY A 144 10.53 5.58 -6.82
C GLY A 144 9.24 5.55 -7.66
N ILE A 145 8.55 6.67 -7.72
CA ILE A 145 7.34 6.85 -8.51
C ILE A 145 7.74 7.05 -9.98
N SER A 146 7.07 6.36 -10.91
CA SER A 146 7.33 6.47 -12.35
C SER A 146 7.09 7.90 -12.85
N LYS A 147 7.85 8.31 -13.87
CA LYS A 147 7.74 9.67 -14.43
C LYS A 147 6.34 9.99 -14.96
N GLU A 148 5.65 8.99 -15.49
CA GLU A 148 4.29 9.18 -15.99
C GLU A 148 3.30 9.45 -14.85
N VAL A 149 3.41 8.74 -13.74
CA VAL A 149 2.60 8.95 -12.54
C VAL A 149 3.00 10.26 -11.85
N GLU A 150 4.31 10.53 -11.73
CA GLU A 150 4.83 11.78 -11.14
C GLU A 150 4.25 13.03 -11.79
N ALA A 151 4.15 13.04 -13.14
CA ALA A 151 3.60 14.17 -13.89
C ALA A 151 2.11 14.47 -13.57
N LEU A 152 1.42 13.53 -12.94
CA LEU A 152 0.00 13.64 -12.56
C LEU A 152 -0.20 13.94 -11.08
N ILE A 153 0.86 13.90 -10.27
CA ILE A 153 0.80 14.22 -8.84
C ILE A 153 0.71 15.72 -8.65
N ASN A 154 -0.29 16.17 -7.89
CA ASN A 154 -0.50 17.58 -7.62
C ASN A 154 0.03 18.06 -6.26
N GLN A 155 0.41 17.13 -5.38
CA GLN A 155 0.96 17.40 -4.04
C GLN A 155 2.21 16.55 -3.79
N LYS A 156 3.41 17.12 -4.02
CA LYS A 156 4.67 16.46 -3.68
C LYS A 156 5.02 16.66 -2.21
N LEU A 157 5.18 15.56 -1.48
CA LEU A 157 5.54 15.54 -0.07
C LEU A 157 6.95 15.03 0.14
N TYR A 158 7.61 15.50 1.19
CA TYR A 158 8.93 15.08 1.61
C TYR A 158 8.91 14.64 3.08
N ILE A 159 9.47 13.49 3.37
CA ILE A 159 9.73 13.03 4.75
C ILE A 159 11.14 13.50 5.12
N PRO A 160 11.29 14.50 6.01
CA PRO A 160 12.61 15.05 6.31
C PRO A 160 13.47 14.05 7.08
N ASN A 161 14.77 13.98 6.72
CA ASN A 161 15.80 13.35 7.51
C ASN A 161 16.23 14.27 8.68
N TYR A 162 17.00 13.75 9.63
CA TYR A 162 17.51 14.53 10.74
C TYR A 162 18.99 14.21 11.04
N PRO A 163 19.83 15.26 11.24
CA PRO A 163 19.57 16.65 10.86
C PRO A 163 19.47 16.79 9.32
N GLN A 164 18.74 17.80 8.84
CA GLN A 164 18.40 17.94 7.41
C GLN A 164 19.60 18.05 6.48
N GLU A 165 20.71 18.61 6.96
CA GLU A 165 21.95 18.82 6.17
C GLU A 165 22.90 17.60 6.23
N ARG A 166 22.54 16.55 6.96
CA ARG A 166 23.38 15.36 7.07
C ARG A 166 23.20 14.47 5.85
N GLU A 167 24.31 14.01 5.29
CA GLU A 167 24.30 12.94 4.30
C GLU A 167 23.72 11.65 4.91
N THR A 168 22.70 11.09 4.25
CA THR A 168 21.97 9.91 4.70
C THR A 168 21.80 8.94 3.54
N SER A 169 21.12 7.80 3.78
CA SER A 169 20.68 6.92 2.70
C SER A 169 19.73 7.68 1.75
N GLU A 170 19.78 7.34 0.46
CA GLU A 170 19.02 8.01 -0.60
C GLU A 170 17.51 7.89 -0.43
N SER A 171 17.03 6.82 0.22
CA SER A 171 15.60 6.57 0.40
C SER A 171 15.31 5.75 1.67
N LEU A 172 14.07 5.82 2.13
CA LEU A 172 13.50 4.90 3.12
C LEU A 172 12.90 3.68 2.42
N ASN A 173 12.85 2.55 3.12
CA ASN A 173 12.03 1.42 2.67
C ASN A 173 10.58 1.89 2.44
N VAL A 174 9.96 1.45 1.35
CA VAL A 174 8.63 1.92 0.92
C VAL A 174 7.54 1.67 1.97
N ALA A 175 7.56 0.54 2.68
CA ALA A 175 6.58 0.27 3.73
C ALA A 175 6.78 1.20 4.94
N ILE A 176 8.05 1.50 5.30
CA ILE A 176 8.36 2.44 6.38
C ILE A 176 7.92 3.86 5.99
N ALA A 177 8.23 4.30 4.77
CA ALA A 177 7.76 5.59 4.26
C ALA A 177 6.22 5.68 4.29
N THR A 178 5.54 4.63 3.85
CA THR A 178 4.07 4.53 3.90
C THR A 178 3.55 4.68 5.33
N ALA A 179 4.19 4.04 6.32
CA ALA A 179 3.77 4.15 7.72
C ALA A 179 3.84 5.60 8.23
N ILE A 180 4.95 6.30 7.93
CA ILE A 180 5.16 7.70 8.34
C ILE A 180 4.11 8.61 7.70
N VAL A 181 3.89 8.45 6.39
CA VAL A 181 2.90 9.25 5.65
C VAL A 181 1.50 9.01 6.20
N CYS A 182 1.07 7.76 6.31
CA CYS A 182 -0.27 7.43 6.83
C CYS A 182 -0.47 7.93 8.27
N ALA A 183 0.55 7.81 9.13
CA ALA A 183 0.50 8.32 10.49
C ALA A 183 0.27 9.84 10.54
N GLU A 184 0.98 10.62 9.70
CA GLU A 184 0.81 12.06 9.65
C GLU A 184 -0.57 12.47 9.10
N PHE A 185 -1.06 11.83 8.04
CA PHE A 185 -2.42 12.06 7.55
C PHE A 185 -3.47 11.81 8.64
N ARG A 186 -3.35 10.72 9.41
CA ARG A 186 -4.29 10.40 10.48
C ARG A 186 -4.13 11.30 11.69
N ARG A 187 -2.90 11.70 12.04
CA ARG A 187 -2.65 12.67 13.11
C ARG A 187 -3.39 14.00 12.83
N GLN A 188 -3.26 14.53 11.62
CA GLN A 188 -3.95 15.77 11.25
C GLN A 188 -5.48 15.58 11.19
N ALA A 189 -5.96 14.45 10.68
CA ALA A 189 -7.39 14.15 10.64
C ALA A 189 -8.03 14.02 12.04
N ALA A 190 -7.28 13.59 13.05
CA ALA A 190 -7.74 13.48 14.44
C ALA A 190 -7.69 14.80 15.22
N SER A 191 -6.93 15.79 14.71
CA SER A 191 -6.76 17.09 15.37
C SER A 191 -7.82 18.11 14.96
N LEU A 192 -8.76 17.74 14.13
CA LEU A 192 -9.90 18.51 13.62
C LEU A 192 -11.21 17.92 14.16
#